data_9afb79392e1fe90641bf5f8ef4688532
#
_entry.id   9afb79392e1fe90641bf5f8ef4688532
#
_cell.length_a   1.000
_cell.length_b   1.000
_cell.length_c   1.000
_cell.angle_alpha   90.00
_cell.angle_beta   90.00
_cell.angle_gamma   90.00
#
_symmetry.space_group_name_H-M   'P 1'
#
loop_
_entity.id
_entity.type
_entity.pdbx_description
1 polymer ?
#
loop_
_entity_poly.entity_id
_entity_poly.type
_entity_poly.pdbx_seq_one_letter_code
_entity_poly.pdbx_strand_id
1 'polypeptide(L)'
;MNVKEYIQSWADSYKKDLTENIMPFWMEHGWDRVNGGVYTCVNRDGSLMDSTKSVWFQGRFAFICAYAYNNIEKNQEWLDAAKSTLEFIEKHCFDEQGHMYFSVTAEGQPLRKRRYVFSETFASIAMSEYALATGDQHWAQRALQVFEDTQRFLATPGFLPAKFEPNVQLQSHSIIMILINVGSCIRKVIDDPKLTAQIDESIEKLRKYFMHPEFKCLLETVGMNGEFVDTNETRTINPGHCIETSWFIMEEAKLRGWDKPMFDMAVQILDWSWDWGWDKQYGGIINFRDCKNLPVQDYSQDMKFWWPQCETIIASLYAYLGTGDEKYLYRHERISEWTYAHFPDAEYGEWYGYLHRNGTVAQPAKGNLFKGPFHIPRMMIKSYMLCQEILKKLG
;
A
#
# COMPACT_ATOMS: atom_id res chain seq x y z
N MET A 1 22.80 2.81 -21.25
CA MET A 1 22.38 3.78 -20.21
C MET A 1 23.43 3.77 -19.10
N ASN A 2 23.89 4.93 -18.62
CA ASN A 2 24.72 4.99 -17.42
C ASN A 2 23.80 4.76 -16.21
N VAL A 3 23.92 3.60 -15.58
CA VAL A 3 23.03 3.19 -14.48
C VAL A 3 23.07 4.20 -13.31
N LYS A 4 24.25 4.72 -12.99
CA LYS A 4 24.39 5.69 -11.89
C LYS A 4 23.67 7.00 -12.18
N GLU A 5 23.80 7.54 -13.39
CA GLU A 5 23.08 8.75 -13.81
C GLU A 5 21.57 8.53 -13.87
N TYR A 6 21.13 7.37 -14.35
CA TYR A 6 19.73 6.99 -14.39
C TYR A 6 19.12 6.94 -12.99
N ILE A 7 19.75 6.25 -12.05
CA ILE A 7 19.28 6.13 -10.66
C ILE A 7 19.29 7.49 -9.97
N GLN A 8 20.33 8.31 -10.20
CA GLN A 8 20.40 9.66 -9.62
C GLN A 8 19.25 10.55 -10.13
N SER A 9 18.98 10.53 -11.43
CA SER A 9 17.90 11.34 -12.01
C SER A 9 16.52 10.99 -11.44
N TRP A 10 16.25 9.70 -11.22
CA TRP A 10 15.00 9.28 -10.58
C TRP A 10 14.94 9.62 -9.09
N ALA A 11 16.06 9.49 -8.36
CA ALA A 11 16.11 9.92 -6.96
C ALA A 11 15.75 11.40 -6.81
N ASP A 12 16.34 12.25 -7.65
CA ASP A 12 16.09 13.70 -7.65
C ASP A 12 14.63 14.01 -8.02
N SER A 13 14.09 13.31 -9.03
CA SER A 13 12.70 13.44 -9.48
C SER A 13 11.71 13.05 -8.38
N TYR A 14 11.91 11.89 -7.72
CA TYR A 14 11.03 11.43 -6.63
C TYR A 14 11.01 12.40 -5.46
N LYS A 15 12.19 12.86 -5.02
CA LYS A 15 12.27 13.82 -3.93
C LYS A 15 11.60 15.14 -4.29
N LYS A 16 11.90 15.67 -5.46
CA LYS A 16 11.34 16.94 -5.95
C LYS A 16 9.82 16.89 -6.06
N ASP A 17 9.28 15.88 -6.74
CA ASP A 17 7.82 15.75 -6.94
C ASP A 17 7.10 15.56 -5.60
N LEU A 18 7.68 14.78 -4.69
CA LEU A 18 7.15 14.63 -3.33
C LEU A 18 7.04 15.96 -2.58
N THR A 19 8.15 16.74 -2.56
CA THR A 19 8.27 17.93 -1.68
C THR A 19 7.69 19.19 -2.31
N GLU A 20 7.64 19.28 -3.65
CA GLU A 20 7.16 20.48 -4.36
C GLU A 20 5.73 20.33 -4.91
N ASN A 21 5.18 19.12 -4.98
CA ASN A 21 3.88 18.84 -5.57
C ASN A 21 2.97 18.01 -4.63
N ILE A 22 3.32 16.75 -4.34
CA ILE A 22 2.39 15.81 -3.70
C ILE A 22 2.11 16.18 -2.23
N MET A 23 3.15 16.41 -1.42
CA MET A 23 2.94 16.78 -0.02
C MET A 23 2.27 18.16 0.11
N PRO A 24 2.70 19.22 -0.60
CA PRO A 24 2.01 20.51 -0.57
C PRO A 24 0.53 20.41 -0.92
N PHE A 25 0.16 19.67 -1.97
CA PHE A 25 -1.23 19.48 -2.36
C PHE A 25 -2.09 18.93 -1.20
N TRP A 26 -1.63 17.85 -0.53
CA TRP A 26 -2.40 17.24 0.55
C TRP A 26 -2.37 18.03 1.86
N MET A 27 -1.27 18.77 2.11
CA MET A 27 -1.19 19.67 3.26
C MET A 27 -2.13 20.89 3.11
N GLU A 28 -2.36 21.37 1.90
CA GLU A 28 -3.25 22.50 1.61
C GLU A 28 -4.71 22.05 1.51
N HIS A 29 -5.00 21.02 0.72
CA HIS A 29 -6.36 20.63 0.36
C HIS A 29 -6.93 19.46 1.18
N GLY A 30 -6.07 18.66 1.79
CA GLY A 30 -6.48 17.47 2.54
C GLY A 30 -6.53 17.66 4.04
N TRP A 31 -5.51 18.24 4.66
CA TRP A 31 -5.43 18.33 6.11
C TRP A 31 -6.53 19.23 6.71
N ASP A 32 -7.41 18.62 7.55
CA ASP A 32 -8.42 19.36 8.30
C ASP A 32 -7.80 20.00 9.55
N ARG A 33 -7.47 21.27 9.46
CA ARG A 33 -6.86 22.03 10.57
C ARG A 33 -7.88 22.43 11.66
N VAL A 34 -9.19 22.21 11.43
CA VAL A 34 -10.25 22.56 12.37
C VAL A 34 -10.62 21.39 13.26
N ASN A 35 -10.94 20.23 12.68
CA ASN A 35 -11.38 19.05 13.42
C ASN A 35 -10.27 18.02 13.60
N GLY A 36 -9.14 18.19 12.91
CA GLY A 36 -8.10 17.17 12.79
C GLY A 36 -8.40 16.11 11.72
N GLY A 37 -7.39 15.32 11.36
CA GLY A 37 -7.54 14.32 10.33
C GLY A 37 -7.41 14.86 8.91
N VAL A 38 -7.84 14.07 7.91
CA VAL A 38 -7.68 14.40 6.49
C VAL A 38 -8.96 14.18 5.70
N TYR A 39 -9.27 15.11 4.81
CA TYR A 39 -10.24 14.94 3.73
C TYR A 39 -9.56 14.30 2.52
N THR A 40 -10.23 13.34 1.89
CA THR A 40 -9.72 12.72 0.65
C THR A 40 -10.67 12.86 -0.53
N CYS A 41 -11.92 13.23 -0.30
CA CYS A 41 -12.87 13.46 -1.38
C CYS A 41 -12.69 14.88 -1.95
N VAL A 42 -11.62 15.06 -2.72
CA VAL A 42 -11.23 16.34 -3.33
C VAL A 42 -11.29 16.29 -4.85
N ASN A 43 -11.74 17.36 -5.43
CA ASN A 43 -11.87 17.55 -6.87
C ASN A 43 -10.50 17.71 -7.54
N ARG A 44 -10.48 17.85 -8.88
CA ARG A 44 -9.27 18.05 -9.66
C ARG A 44 -8.46 19.28 -9.23
N ASP A 45 -9.15 20.38 -8.91
CA ASP A 45 -8.55 21.64 -8.46
C ASP A 45 -8.25 21.70 -6.95
N GLY A 46 -8.41 20.58 -6.22
CA GLY A 46 -8.24 20.52 -4.78
C GLY A 46 -9.45 20.95 -3.95
N SER A 47 -10.52 21.46 -4.56
CA SER A 47 -11.74 21.82 -3.85
C SER A 47 -12.41 20.61 -3.21
N LEU A 48 -12.98 20.79 -2.01
CA LEU A 48 -13.65 19.73 -1.27
C LEU A 48 -14.97 19.34 -1.96
N MET A 49 -15.12 18.06 -2.34
CA MET A 49 -16.36 17.50 -2.89
C MET A 49 -17.27 16.93 -1.81
N ASP A 50 -16.69 16.30 -0.78
CA ASP A 50 -17.40 15.63 0.30
C ASP A 50 -16.54 15.65 1.56
N SER A 51 -17.12 16.07 2.68
CA SER A 51 -16.45 16.15 3.98
C SER A 51 -16.38 14.81 4.74
N THR A 52 -16.93 13.74 4.18
CA THR A 52 -16.80 12.40 4.74
C THR A 52 -15.33 11.98 4.79
N LYS A 53 -14.87 11.60 5.98
CA LYS A 53 -13.51 11.13 6.21
C LYS A 53 -13.45 9.61 6.11
N SER A 54 -12.63 9.10 5.18
CA SER A 54 -12.24 7.69 5.15
C SER A 54 -11.29 7.40 6.31
N VAL A 55 -11.63 6.46 7.18
CA VAL A 55 -10.79 6.08 8.32
C VAL A 55 -9.50 5.41 7.85
N TRP A 56 -9.52 4.68 6.73
CA TRP A 56 -8.30 4.18 6.11
C TRP A 56 -7.29 5.30 5.84
N PHE A 57 -7.78 6.44 5.35
CA PHE A 57 -6.90 7.56 5.03
C PHE A 57 -6.50 8.40 6.24
N GLN A 58 -7.20 8.32 7.35
CA GLN A 58 -6.69 8.90 8.59
C GLN A 58 -5.35 8.22 8.95
N GLY A 59 -5.33 6.89 9.03
CA GLY A 59 -4.09 6.14 9.29
C GLY A 59 -3.05 6.34 8.19
N ARG A 60 -3.44 6.25 6.92
CA ARG A 60 -2.53 6.41 5.78
C ARG A 60 -1.88 7.79 5.71
N PHE A 61 -2.63 8.86 5.94
CA PHE A 61 -2.09 10.22 5.93
C PHE A 61 -1.13 10.47 7.09
N ALA A 62 -1.54 10.09 8.32
CA ALA A 62 -0.65 10.21 9.48
C ALA A 62 0.65 9.42 9.28
N PHE A 63 0.56 8.20 8.71
CA PHE A 63 1.74 7.42 8.33
C PHE A 63 2.64 8.17 7.35
N ILE A 64 2.09 8.68 6.25
CA ILE A 64 2.87 9.38 5.21
C ILE A 64 3.55 10.63 5.76
N CYS A 65 2.87 11.42 6.56
CA CYS A 65 3.44 12.61 7.17
C CYS A 65 4.63 12.26 8.09
N ALA A 66 4.46 11.26 8.97
CA ALA A 66 5.54 10.79 9.83
C ALA A 66 6.67 10.12 9.03
N TYR A 67 6.34 9.35 7.98
CA TYR A 67 7.30 8.66 7.15
C TYR A 67 8.16 9.62 6.32
N ALA A 68 7.55 10.66 5.76
CA ALA A 68 8.26 11.75 5.09
C ALA A 68 9.20 12.51 6.06
N TYR A 69 8.70 12.81 7.26
CA TYR A 69 9.52 13.42 8.33
C TYR A 69 10.72 12.56 8.68
N ASN A 70 10.57 11.26 8.78
CA ASN A 70 11.64 10.34 9.16
C ASN A 70 12.71 10.18 8.07
N ASN A 71 12.32 10.21 6.79
CA ASN A 71 13.16 9.72 5.70
C ASN A 71 13.53 10.77 4.65
N ILE A 72 12.86 11.92 4.60
CA ILE A 72 13.10 12.97 3.59
C ILE A 72 13.65 14.23 4.22
N GLU A 73 12.88 14.87 5.12
CA GLU A 73 13.30 16.08 5.83
C GLU A 73 12.53 16.26 7.14
N LYS A 74 13.14 16.89 8.12
CA LYS A 74 12.53 17.14 9.44
C LYS A 74 11.56 18.33 9.41
N ASN A 75 10.51 18.22 8.57
CA ASN A 75 9.48 19.22 8.44
C ASN A 75 8.45 19.11 9.59
N GLN A 76 8.42 20.12 10.47
CA GLN A 76 7.57 20.11 11.65
C GLN A 76 6.08 20.10 11.30
N GLU A 77 5.67 20.77 10.21
CA GLU A 77 4.28 20.81 9.79
C GLU A 77 3.74 19.40 9.43
N TRP A 78 4.59 18.55 8.83
CA TRP A 78 4.22 17.15 8.57
C TRP A 78 4.02 16.37 9.87
N LEU A 79 4.90 16.59 10.85
CA LEU A 79 4.78 15.90 12.14
C LEU A 79 3.54 16.36 12.92
N ASP A 80 3.19 17.66 12.84
CA ASP A 80 2.00 18.23 13.46
C ASP A 80 0.72 17.69 12.79
N ALA A 81 0.71 17.53 11.46
CA ALA A 81 -0.39 16.91 10.73
C ALA A 81 -0.56 15.44 11.11
N ALA A 82 0.54 14.68 11.25
CA ALA A 82 0.50 13.30 11.73
C ALA A 82 -0.11 13.23 13.13
N LYS A 83 0.35 14.06 14.06
CA LYS A 83 -0.16 14.13 15.43
C LYS A 83 -1.66 14.45 15.47
N SER A 84 -2.06 15.53 14.82
CA SER A 84 -3.46 15.97 14.75
C SER A 84 -4.37 14.86 14.20
N THR A 85 -3.88 14.11 13.21
CA THR A 85 -4.64 13.01 12.62
C THR A 85 -4.70 11.79 13.55
N LEU A 86 -3.62 11.45 14.28
CA LEU A 86 -3.64 10.38 15.26
C LEU A 86 -4.57 10.70 16.44
N GLU A 87 -4.58 11.94 16.92
CA GLU A 87 -5.50 12.40 17.95
C GLU A 87 -6.97 12.30 17.48
N PHE A 88 -7.24 12.63 16.21
CA PHE A 88 -8.56 12.43 15.60
C PHE A 88 -8.94 10.94 15.55
N ILE A 89 -8.01 10.06 15.17
CA ILE A 89 -8.23 8.60 15.14
C ILE A 89 -8.62 8.10 16.54
N GLU A 90 -7.84 8.42 17.57
CA GLU A 90 -8.09 7.98 18.94
C GLU A 90 -9.45 8.43 19.47
N LYS A 91 -9.84 9.65 19.16
CA LYS A 91 -11.07 10.24 19.66
C LYS A 91 -12.33 9.77 18.93
N HIS A 92 -12.24 9.45 17.64
CA HIS A 92 -13.42 9.37 16.79
C HIS A 92 -13.55 8.10 15.94
N CYS A 93 -12.46 7.32 15.78
CA CYS A 93 -12.48 6.26 14.78
C CYS A 93 -12.70 4.85 15.34
N PHE A 94 -12.73 4.68 16.66
CA PHE A 94 -13.00 3.39 17.32
C PHE A 94 -14.42 3.34 17.88
N ASP A 95 -15.03 2.15 17.85
CA ASP A 95 -16.24 1.86 18.58
C ASP A 95 -15.93 1.37 20.03
N GLU A 96 -16.97 1.07 20.81
CA GLU A 96 -16.87 0.60 22.19
C GLU A 96 -16.12 -0.75 22.32
N GLN A 97 -16.01 -1.54 21.24
CA GLN A 97 -15.30 -2.83 21.21
C GLN A 97 -13.85 -2.70 20.73
N GLY A 98 -13.43 -1.48 20.36
CA GLY A 98 -12.11 -1.21 19.78
C GLY A 98 -12.01 -1.52 18.28
N HIS A 99 -13.14 -1.84 17.62
CA HIS A 99 -13.18 -2.02 16.15
C HIS A 99 -13.40 -0.67 15.45
N MET A 100 -12.64 -0.41 14.39
CA MET A 100 -12.66 0.89 13.74
C MET A 100 -13.80 1.01 12.71
N TYR A 101 -14.27 2.23 12.54
CA TYR A 101 -15.18 2.59 11.46
C TYR A 101 -14.44 2.60 10.12
N PHE A 102 -15.20 2.53 9.03
CA PHE A 102 -14.68 2.76 7.67
C PHE A 102 -14.74 4.24 7.28
N SER A 103 -15.81 4.93 7.67
CA SER A 103 -15.96 6.36 7.45
C SER A 103 -16.69 7.06 8.59
N VAL A 104 -16.35 8.34 8.79
CA VAL A 104 -16.93 9.24 9.78
C VAL A 104 -17.21 10.59 9.14
N THR A 105 -18.04 11.46 9.80
CA THR A 105 -18.22 12.85 9.38
C THR A 105 -16.95 13.67 9.58
N ALA A 106 -16.94 14.93 9.15
CA ALA A 106 -15.85 15.87 9.41
C ALA A 106 -15.52 15.98 10.90
N GLU A 107 -16.55 16.01 11.76
CA GLU A 107 -16.46 16.13 13.21
C GLU A 107 -16.24 14.79 13.92
N GLY A 108 -16.18 13.68 13.17
CA GLY A 108 -15.90 12.35 13.70
C GLY A 108 -17.13 11.53 14.11
N GLN A 109 -18.36 11.89 13.70
CA GLN A 109 -19.52 11.03 13.95
C GLN A 109 -19.49 9.80 13.05
N PRO A 110 -19.78 8.58 13.59
CA PRO A 110 -19.76 7.34 12.83
C PRO A 110 -20.75 7.35 11.68
N LEU A 111 -20.29 6.94 10.47
CA LEU A 111 -21.13 6.79 9.29
C LEU A 111 -21.22 5.34 8.81
N ARG A 112 -20.08 4.64 8.74
CA ARG A 112 -20.04 3.30 8.13
C ARG A 112 -19.01 2.41 8.78
N LYS A 113 -19.36 1.13 8.92
CA LYS A 113 -18.43 0.03 9.21
C LYS A 113 -18.24 -0.88 8.00
N ARG A 114 -17.13 -1.60 7.98
CA ARG A 114 -16.84 -2.68 7.04
C ARG A 114 -16.57 -3.97 7.82
N ARG A 115 -16.61 -5.11 7.12
CA ARG A 115 -16.19 -6.42 7.62
C ARG A 115 -14.67 -6.63 7.62
N TYR A 116 -13.91 -5.58 7.40
CA TYR A 116 -12.46 -5.61 7.27
C TYR A 116 -11.79 -4.91 8.45
N VAL A 117 -10.54 -5.27 8.69
CA VAL A 117 -9.66 -4.71 9.70
C VAL A 117 -8.60 -3.77 9.11
N PHE A 118 -8.79 -3.27 7.89
CA PHE A 118 -7.78 -2.40 7.25
C PHE A 118 -7.66 -1.03 7.90
N SER A 119 -8.72 -0.52 8.54
CA SER A 119 -8.63 0.72 9.31
C SER A 119 -7.63 0.60 10.45
N GLU A 120 -7.71 -0.49 11.19
CA GLU A 120 -6.82 -0.85 12.29
C GLU A 120 -5.37 -1.01 11.81
N THR A 121 -5.17 -1.70 10.68
CA THR A 121 -3.82 -1.91 10.15
C THR A 121 -3.15 -0.59 9.77
N PHE A 122 -3.88 0.33 9.15
CA PHE A 122 -3.33 1.65 8.79
C PHE A 122 -3.14 2.56 10.01
N ALA A 123 -4.00 2.49 11.01
CA ALA A 123 -3.80 3.20 12.27
C ALA A 123 -2.52 2.69 12.98
N SER A 124 -2.34 1.37 13.04
CA SER A 124 -1.18 0.75 13.67
C SER A 124 0.15 1.16 13.02
N ILE A 125 0.26 1.14 11.68
CA ILE A 125 1.50 1.59 11.02
C ILE A 125 1.75 3.09 11.21
N ALA A 126 0.69 3.91 11.27
CA ALA A 126 0.81 5.34 11.52
C ALA A 126 1.33 5.64 12.92
N MET A 127 0.77 4.98 13.93
CA MET A 127 1.20 5.08 15.32
C MET A 127 2.66 4.65 15.48
N SER A 128 3.06 3.55 14.81
CA SER A 128 4.46 3.07 14.82
C SER A 128 5.41 4.08 14.20
N GLU A 129 5.08 4.63 13.04
CA GLU A 129 5.95 5.56 12.33
C GLU A 129 6.06 6.90 13.05
N TYR A 130 4.97 7.36 13.69
CA TYR A 130 4.97 8.55 14.54
C TYR A 130 5.79 8.32 15.82
N ALA A 131 5.66 7.14 16.45
CA ALA A 131 6.48 6.76 17.60
C ALA A 131 7.98 6.74 17.24
N LEU A 132 8.33 6.26 16.05
CA LEU A 132 9.70 6.29 15.53
C LEU A 132 10.22 7.73 15.36
N ALA A 133 9.35 8.65 14.91
CA ALA A 133 9.69 10.05 14.71
C ALA A 133 9.94 10.81 16.02
N THR A 134 9.18 10.49 17.06
CA THR A 134 9.11 11.26 18.31
C THR A 134 9.79 10.59 19.49
N GLY A 135 9.99 9.28 19.44
CA GLY A 135 10.41 8.47 20.60
C GLY A 135 9.28 8.23 21.62
N ASP A 136 8.04 8.62 21.31
CA ASP A 136 6.90 8.52 22.22
C ASP A 136 6.41 7.07 22.33
N GLN A 137 6.70 6.47 23.50
CA GLN A 137 6.37 5.08 23.80
C GLN A 137 4.86 4.83 23.91
N HIS A 138 4.06 5.85 24.20
CA HIS A 138 2.60 5.72 24.21
C HIS A 138 2.09 5.26 22.83
N TRP A 139 2.55 5.92 21.75
CA TRP A 139 2.13 5.56 20.40
C TRP A 139 2.70 4.21 19.94
N ALA A 140 3.90 3.85 20.38
CA ALA A 140 4.46 2.52 20.12
C ALA A 140 3.61 1.40 20.74
N GLN A 141 3.24 1.53 22.02
CA GLN A 141 2.38 0.57 22.71
C GLN A 141 0.97 0.54 22.12
N ARG A 142 0.43 1.70 21.74
CA ARG A 142 -0.89 1.79 21.12
C ARG A 142 -0.92 1.10 19.75
N ALA A 143 0.14 1.23 18.95
CA ALA A 143 0.28 0.51 17.69
C ALA A 143 0.23 -1.01 17.88
N LEU A 144 0.95 -1.54 18.88
CA LEU A 144 0.93 -2.96 19.23
C LEU A 144 -0.46 -3.39 19.68
N GLN A 145 -1.12 -2.64 20.56
CA GLN A 145 -2.46 -2.94 21.04
C GLN A 145 -3.49 -3.03 19.92
N VAL A 146 -3.50 -2.05 19.00
CA VAL A 146 -4.41 -2.07 17.84
C VAL A 146 -4.13 -3.27 16.93
N PHE A 147 -2.89 -3.66 16.79
CA PHE A 147 -2.50 -4.84 16.01
C PHE A 147 -2.94 -6.15 16.68
N GLU A 148 -2.77 -6.29 17.99
CA GLU A 148 -3.24 -7.45 18.78
C GLU A 148 -4.78 -7.55 18.73
N ASP A 149 -5.48 -6.42 18.84
CA ASP A 149 -6.93 -6.37 18.66
C ASP A 149 -7.34 -6.81 17.25
N THR A 150 -6.62 -6.38 16.21
CA THR A 150 -6.83 -6.81 14.83
C THR A 150 -6.75 -8.33 14.70
N GLN A 151 -5.71 -8.94 15.25
CA GLN A 151 -5.54 -10.40 15.25
C GLN A 151 -6.66 -11.11 16.03
N ARG A 152 -7.06 -10.56 17.16
CA ARG A 152 -8.19 -11.06 17.96
C ARG A 152 -9.50 -11.00 17.19
N PHE A 153 -9.78 -9.92 16.47
CA PHE A 153 -10.99 -9.79 15.65
C PHE A 153 -11.03 -10.82 14.52
N LEU A 154 -9.90 -11.03 13.85
CA LEU A 154 -9.76 -12.05 12.80
C LEU A 154 -9.92 -13.47 13.33
N ALA A 155 -9.46 -13.75 14.54
CA ALA A 155 -9.51 -15.08 15.14
C ALA A 155 -10.84 -15.38 15.85
N THR A 156 -11.68 -14.38 16.12
CA THR A 156 -12.94 -14.57 16.86
C THR A 156 -14.10 -14.86 15.90
N PRO A 157 -14.64 -16.10 15.89
CA PRO A 157 -15.76 -16.45 15.03
C PRO A 157 -16.97 -15.51 15.21
N GLY A 158 -17.50 -14.99 14.12
CA GLY A 158 -18.68 -14.13 14.13
C GLY A 158 -18.46 -12.68 14.60
N PHE A 159 -17.24 -12.29 14.98
CA PHE A 159 -16.94 -10.89 15.32
C PHE A 159 -17.03 -9.98 14.09
N LEU A 160 -16.36 -10.37 13.04
CA LEU A 160 -16.50 -9.68 11.75
C LEU A 160 -17.65 -10.30 10.93
N PRO A 161 -18.48 -9.49 10.26
CA PRO A 161 -19.52 -10.02 9.36
C PRO A 161 -18.89 -10.87 8.26
N ALA A 162 -19.45 -12.06 8.03
CA ALA A 162 -18.97 -12.98 7.00
C ALA A 162 -19.12 -12.39 5.59
N LYS A 163 -18.16 -12.66 4.72
CA LYS A 163 -18.26 -12.36 3.28
C LYS A 163 -19.06 -13.44 2.54
N PHE A 164 -18.92 -14.67 2.97
CA PHE A 164 -19.52 -15.86 2.33
C PHE A 164 -20.47 -16.55 3.29
N GLU A 165 -21.39 -17.31 2.73
CA GLU A 165 -22.26 -18.22 3.49
C GLU A 165 -21.42 -19.32 4.18
N PRO A 166 -21.89 -19.91 5.29
CA PRO A 166 -21.11 -20.89 6.07
C PRO A 166 -20.67 -22.14 5.31
N ASN A 167 -21.34 -22.45 4.20
CA ASN A 167 -20.97 -23.58 3.32
C ASN A 167 -19.88 -23.22 2.31
N VAL A 168 -19.47 -21.97 2.22
CA VAL A 168 -18.40 -21.49 1.33
C VAL A 168 -17.21 -21.05 2.19
N GLN A 169 -16.18 -21.90 2.20
CA GLN A 169 -14.98 -21.64 3.04
C GLN A 169 -13.82 -21.18 2.15
N LEU A 170 -13.60 -19.88 2.15
CA LEU A 170 -12.53 -19.23 1.38
C LEU A 170 -11.73 -18.28 2.26
N GLN A 171 -10.45 -18.11 1.91
CA GLN A 171 -9.56 -17.13 2.55
C GLN A 171 -8.98 -16.16 1.53
N SER A 172 -8.65 -14.95 1.98
CA SER A 172 -8.17 -13.86 1.14
C SER A 172 -6.69 -13.56 1.36
N HIS A 173 -5.98 -13.36 0.26
CA HIS A 173 -4.59 -12.94 0.20
C HIS A 173 -4.34 -11.59 0.89
N SER A 174 -5.20 -10.60 0.65
CA SER A 174 -4.98 -9.21 1.05
C SER A 174 -4.80 -9.01 2.57
N ILE A 175 -5.48 -9.82 3.39
CA ILE A 175 -5.30 -9.77 4.86
C ILE A 175 -3.93 -10.29 5.26
N ILE A 176 -3.48 -11.39 4.67
CA ILE A 176 -2.19 -12.00 5.02
C ILE A 176 -1.04 -11.07 4.60
N MET A 177 -1.16 -10.48 3.42
CA MET A 177 -0.20 -9.50 2.91
C MET A 177 -0.03 -8.31 3.86
N ILE A 178 -1.14 -7.68 4.27
CA ILE A 178 -1.04 -6.47 5.10
C ILE A 178 -0.45 -6.73 6.49
N LEU A 179 -0.68 -7.91 7.06
CA LEU A 179 -0.12 -8.28 8.36
C LEU A 179 1.41 -8.36 8.33
N ILE A 180 2.04 -8.72 7.20
CA ILE A 180 3.51 -8.69 7.04
C ILE A 180 4.01 -7.25 7.22
N ASN A 181 3.39 -6.30 6.52
CA ASN A 181 3.80 -4.90 6.56
C ASN A 181 3.58 -4.28 7.95
N VAL A 182 2.44 -4.54 8.58
CA VAL A 182 2.13 -4.00 9.91
C VAL A 182 3.10 -4.53 10.96
N GLY A 183 3.34 -5.84 11.00
CA GLY A 183 4.31 -6.45 11.92
C GLY A 183 5.71 -5.87 11.73
N SER A 184 6.15 -5.67 10.48
CA SER A 184 7.43 -5.07 10.16
C SER A 184 7.54 -3.60 10.61
N CYS A 185 6.46 -2.82 10.51
CA CYS A 185 6.43 -1.43 11.00
C CYS A 185 6.51 -1.36 12.52
N ILE A 186 5.71 -2.16 13.24
CA ILE A 186 5.70 -2.15 14.71
C ILE A 186 7.06 -2.60 15.26
N ARG A 187 7.70 -3.58 14.62
CA ARG A 187 9.00 -4.10 15.06
C ARG A 187 10.13 -3.06 15.03
N LYS A 188 9.96 -1.94 14.34
CA LYS A 188 10.91 -0.82 14.38
C LYS A 188 10.92 -0.08 15.73
N VAL A 189 9.84 -0.18 16.50
CA VAL A 189 9.63 0.56 17.75
C VAL A 189 9.33 -0.33 18.96
N ILE A 190 8.96 -1.59 18.74
CA ILE A 190 8.69 -2.60 19.78
C ILE A 190 9.53 -3.86 19.46
N ASP A 191 10.35 -4.26 20.42
CA ASP A 191 11.10 -5.52 20.36
C ASP A 191 10.26 -6.66 20.95
N ASP A 192 9.42 -7.28 20.11
CA ASP A 192 8.62 -8.46 20.48
C ASP A 192 8.83 -9.56 19.43
N PRO A 193 9.37 -10.73 19.82
CA PRO A 193 9.59 -11.86 18.91
C PRO A 193 8.30 -12.42 18.30
N LYS A 194 7.13 -12.18 18.91
CA LYS A 194 5.84 -12.58 18.35
C LYS A 194 5.56 -11.89 17.01
N LEU A 195 6.03 -10.66 16.82
CA LEU A 195 5.89 -9.94 15.55
C LEU A 195 6.63 -10.65 14.43
N THR A 196 7.86 -11.10 14.69
CA THR A 196 8.64 -11.87 13.72
C THR A 196 7.97 -13.23 13.42
N ALA A 197 7.50 -13.93 14.45
CA ALA A 197 6.78 -15.20 14.27
C ALA A 197 5.50 -15.05 13.45
N GLN A 198 4.75 -13.95 13.66
CA GLN A 198 3.55 -13.64 12.88
C GLN A 198 3.87 -13.33 11.40
N ILE A 199 4.96 -12.59 11.15
CA ILE A 199 5.45 -12.33 9.78
C ILE A 199 5.81 -13.65 9.09
N ASP A 200 6.54 -14.55 9.78
CA ASP A 200 6.92 -15.87 9.27
C ASP A 200 5.70 -16.71 8.92
N GLU A 201 4.70 -16.75 9.81
CA GLU A 201 3.45 -17.45 9.57
C GLU A 201 2.72 -16.90 8.34
N SER A 202 2.67 -15.57 8.18
CA SER A 202 2.03 -14.93 7.03
C SER A 202 2.74 -15.26 5.71
N ILE A 203 4.07 -15.19 5.69
CA ILE A 203 4.88 -15.54 4.51
C ILE A 203 4.70 -17.02 4.15
N GLU A 204 4.70 -17.92 5.14
CA GLU A 204 4.49 -19.34 4.91
C GLU A 204 3.07 -19.64 4.39
N LYS A 205 2.04 -18.96 4.90
CA LYS A 205 0.67 -19.07 4.37
C LYS A 205 0.59 -18.63 2.92
N LEU A 206 1.24 -17.52 2.56
CA LEU A 206 1.30 -17.07 1.17
C LEU A 206 1.96 -18.11 0.28
N ARG A 207 3.12 -18.64 0.69
CA ARG A 207 3.86 -19.67 -0.04
C ARG A 207 3.03 -20.93 -0.24
N LYS A 208 2.37 -21.40 0.82
CA LYS A 208 1.68 -22.69 0.84
C LYS A 208 0.31 -22.66 0.18
N TYR A 209 -0.44 -21.57 0.33
CA TYR A 209 -1.86 -21.53 -0.03
C TYR A 209 -2.16 -20.65 -1.24
N PHE A 210 -1.40 -19.58 -1.47
CA PHE A 210 -1.74 -18.60 -2.50
C PHE A 210 -0.84 -18.62 -3.74
N MET A 211 0.38 -19.16 -3.62
CA MET A 211 1.23 -19.37 -4.79
C MET A 211 0.77 -20.60 -5.58
N HIS A 212 0.39 -20.37 -6.83
CA HIS A 212 -0.05 -21.41 -7.75
C HIS A 212 0.90 -21.52 -8.96
N PRO A 213 1.93 -22.39 -8.87
CA PRO A 213 2.95 -22.53 -9.94
C PRO A 213 2.37 -22.94 -11.30
N GLU A 214 1.28 -23.70 -11.30
CA GLU A 214 0.56 -24.12 -12.52
C GLU A 214 0.00 -22.95 -13.32
N PHE A 215 -0.41 -21.87 -12.65
CA PHE A 215 -0.89 -20.62 -13.25
C PHE A 215 0.18 -19.52 -13.25
N LYS A 216 1.31 -19.74 -12.58
CA LYS A 216 2.35 -18.74 -12.33
C LYS A 216 1.78 -17.44 -11.76
N CYS A 217 1.07 -17.53 -10.66
CA CYS A 217 0.47 -16.37 -9.99
C CYS A 217 0.28 -16.60 -8.48
N LEU A 218 -0.03 -15.52 -7.75
CA LEU A 218 -0.77 -15.56 -6.50
C LEU A 218 -2.24 -15.35 -6.80
N LEU A 219 -3.10 -16.19 -6.25
CA LEU A 219 -4.55 -15.98 -6.33
C LEU A 219 -5.02 -15.06 -5.21
N GLU A 220 -6.01 -14.22 -5.50
CA GLU A 220 -6.58 -13.29 -4.50
C GLU A 220 -7.43 -14.03 -3.46
N THR A 221 -8.04 -15.14 -3.84
CA THR A 221 -8.92 -15.95 -2.98
C THR A 221 -8.71 -17.44 -3.27
N VAL A 222 -8.58 -18.24 -2.22
CA VAL A 222 -8.39 -19.69 -2.29
C VAL A 222 -9.23 -20.40 -1.23
N GLY A 223 -9.38 -21.72 -1.32
CA GLY A 223 -9.93 -22.53 -0.23
C GLY A 223 -9.12 -22.45 1.05
N MET A 224 -9.67 -22.90 2.17
CA MET A 224 -9.02 -22.77 3.49
C MET A 224 -7.69 -23.53 3.61
N ASN A 225 -7.45 -24.55 2.78
CA ASN A 225 -6.17 -25.27 2.72
C ASN A 225 -5.39 -24.96 1.42
N GLY A 226 -5.73 -23.86 0.72
CA GLY A 226 -5.12 -23.45 -0.53
C GLY A 226 -5.69 -24.11 -1.77
N GLU A 227 -6.85 -24.79 -1.67
CA GLU A 227 -7.49 -25.42 -2.81
C GLU A 227 -7.88 -24.38 -3.87
N PHE A 228 -7.55 -24.70 -5.13
CA PHE A 228 -8.11 -23.96 -6.26
C PHE A 228 -9.59 -24.27 -6.42
N VAL A 229 -10.43 -23.25 -6.30
CA VAL A 229 -11.87 -23.34 -6.53
C VAL A 229 -12.17 -22.65 -7.86
N ASP A 230 -12.75 -23.36 -8.84
CA ASP A 230 -12.92 -22.85 -10.20
C ASP A 230 -14.18 -21.96 -10.33
N THR A 231 -14.11 -20.76 -9.76
CA THR A 231 -15.13 -19.71 -9.90
C THR A 231 -14.50 -18.41 -10.39
N ASN A 232 -15.29 -17.48 -10.88
CA ASN A 232 -14.76 -16.18 -11.35
C ASN A 232 -13.99 -15.45 -10.24
N GLU A 233 -14.50 -15.44 -9.01
CA GLU A 233 -13.86 -14.78 -7.89
C GLU A 233 -12.50 -15.40 -7.54
N THR A 234 -12.42 -16.71 -7.49
CA THR A 234 -11.20 -17.43 -7.07
C THR A 234 -10.17 -17.56 -8.19
N ARG A 235 -10.55 -17.39 -9.46
CA ARG A 235 -9.61 -17.27 -10.58
C ARG A 235 -9.00 -15.88 -10.71
N THR A 236 -9.51 -14.90 -9.96
CA THR A 236 -9.05 -13.51 -10.06
C THR A 236 -7.63 -13.37 -9.53
N ILE A 237 -6.78 -12.79 -10.35
CA ILE A 237 -5.45 -12.29 -10.00
C ILE A 237 -5.57 -10.77 -9.87
N ASN A 238 -5.03 -10.21 -8.79
CA ASN A 238 -4.79 -8.79 -8.64
C ASN A 238 -3.28 -8.52 -8.77
N PRO A 239 -2.78 -8.16 -9.96
CA PRO A 239 -1.34 -7.96 -10.17
C PRO A 239 -0.75 -6.95 -9.20
N GLY A 240 -1.49 -5.88 -8.87
CA GLY A 240 -1.05 -4.86 -7.93
C GLY A 240 -0.79 -5.42 -6.52
N HIS A 241 -1.74 -6.17 -5.94
CA HIS A 241 -1.55 -6.83 -4.65
C HIS A 241 -0.41 -7.84 -4.66
N CYS A 242 -0.28 -8.62 -5.74
CA CYS A 242 0.81 -9.59 -5.86
C CYS A 242 2.18 -8.88 -5.89
N ILE A 243 2.28 -7.78 -6.62
CA ILE A 243 3.50 -6.95 -6.69
C ILE A 243 3.78 -6.29 -5.32
N GLU A 244 2.76 -5.74 -4.66
CA GLU A 244 2.91 -5.16 -3.32
C GLU A 244 3.38 -6.21 -2.31
N THR A 245 2.81 -7.42 -2.34
CA THR A 245 3.28 -8.56 -1.54
C THR A 245 4.74 -8.87 -1.80
N SER A 246 5.16 -8.87 -3.07
CA SER A 246 6.54 -9.19 -3.42
C SER A 246 7.54 -8.25 -2.75
N TRP A 247 7.31 -6.94 -2.78
CA TRP A 247 8.26 -6.04 -2.17
C TRP A 247 8.14 -5.97 -0.63
N PHE A 248 6.97 -6.26 -0.03
CA PHE A 248 6.90 -6.46 1.43
C PHE A 248 7.81 -7.60 1.88
N ILE A 249 7.81 -8.71 1.14
CA ILE A 249 8.69 -9.85 1.42
C ILE A 249 10.16 -9.52 1.10
N MET A 250 10.45 -8.78 0.02
CA MET A 250 11.82 -8.34 -0.29
C MET A 250 12.37 -7.41 0.79
N GLU A 251 11.55 -6.50 1.34
CA GLU A 251 11.95 -5.64 2.45
C GLU A 251 12.25 -6.47 3.69
N GLU A 252 11.42 -7.44 4.02
CA GLU A 252 11.63 -8.34 5.14
C GLU A 252 12.91 -9.19 4.96
N ALA A 253 13.13 -9.75 3.77
CA ALA A 253 14.35 -10.50 3.46
C ALA A 253 15.61 -9.62 3.60
N LYS A 254 15.54 -8.36 3.16
CA LYS A 254 16.61 -7.37 3.33
C LYS A 254 16.89 -7.09 4.80
N LEU A 255 15.86 -6.88 5.63
CA LEU A 255 15.99 -6.65 7.07
C LEU A 255 16.63 -7.85 7.80
N ARG A 256 16.49 -9.06 7.25
CA ARG A 256 17.13 -10.30 7.73
C ARG A 256 18.48 -10.59 7.07
N GLY A 257 19.16 -9.58 6.56
CA GLY A 257 20.48 -9.75 5.93
C GLY A 257 20.41 -10.35 4.54
N TRP A 258 19.38 -10.09 3.79
CA TRP A 258 19.09 -10.64 2.46
C TRP A 258 18.88 -12.16 2.49
N ASP A 259 17.95 -12.61 3.37
CA ASP A 259 17.53 -14.01 3.41
C ASP A 259 17.18 -14.51 2.00
N LYS A 260 18.05 -15.36 1.45
CA LYS A 260 18.01 -15.71 0.04
C LYS A 260 16.76 -16.50 -0.35
N PRO A 261 16.33 -17.56 0.38
CA PRO A 261 15.10 -18.26 0.06
C PRO A 261 13.86 -17.37 0.04
N MET A 262 13.75 -16.48 1.02
CA MET A 262 12.66 -15.51 1.12
C MET A 262 12.70 -14.51 -0.04
N PHE A 263 13.87 -13.98 -0.34
CA PHE A 263 14.07 -13.01 -1.42
C PHE A 263 13.79 -13.62 -2.80
N ASP A 264 14.30 -14.85 -3.07
CA ASP A 264 14.07 -15.55 -4.34
C ASP A 264 12.57 -15.82 -4.57
N MET A 265 11.82 -16.19 -3.52
CA MET A 265 10.37 -16.35 -3.59
C MET A 265 9.67 -15.04 -3.96
N ALA A 266 10.07 -13.95 -3.32
CA ALA A 266 9.50 -12.62 -3.58
C ALA A 266 9.78 -12.15 -5.02
N VAL A 267 10.98 -12.39 -5.51
CA VAL A 267 11.36 -12.11 -6.91
C VAL A 267 10.54 -12.95 -7.89
N GLN A 268 10.29 -14.23 -7.58
CA GLN A 268 9.43 -15.08 -8.39
C GLN A 268 7.99 -14.54 -8.46
N ILE A 269 7.44 -14.08 -7.32
CA ILE A 269 6.12 -13.45 -7.27
C ILE A 269 6.10 -12.21 -8.19
N LEU A 270 7.10 -11.35 -8.10
CA LEU A 270 7.21 -10.17 -8.97
C LEU A 270 7.26 -10.54 -10.45
N ASP A 271 8.05 -11.55 -10.82
CA ASP A 271 8.18 -11.98 -12.20
C ASP A 271 6.84 -12.48 -12.76
N TRP A 272 6.13 -13.33 -12.03
CA TRP A 272 4.80 -13.80 -12.40
C TRP A 272 3.79 -12.65 -12.52
N SER A 273 3.83 -11.73 -11.54
CA SER A 273 2.88 -10.61 -11.50
C SER A 273 3.11 -9.59 -12.60
N TRP A 274 4.36 -9.38 -13.02
CA TRP A 274 4.69 -8.58 -14.20
C TRP A 274 4.12 -9.22 -15.46
N ASP A 275 4.30 -10.53 -15.66
CA ASP A 275 3.82 -11.23 -16.85
C ASP A 275 2.30 -11.20 -16.95
N TRP A 276 1.57 -11.26 -15.83
CA TRP A 276 0.12 -11.13 -15.80
C TRP A 276 -0.37 -9.69 -15.92
N GLY A 277 0.32 -8.74 -15.27
CA GLY A 277 -0.16 -7.37 -15.11
C GLY A 277 0.22 -6.43 -16.23
N TRP A 278 1.41 -6.59 -16.84
CA TRP A 278 1.88 -5.66 -17.87
C TRP A 278 1.03 -5.72 -19.15
N ASP A 279 0.44 -4.58 -19.52
CA ASP A 279 -0.33 -4.47 -20.76
C ASP A 279 0.62 -4.32 -21.95
N LYS A 280 0.73 -5.37 -22.78
CA LYS A 280 1.61 -5.37 -23.94
C LYS A 280 1.19 -4.40 -25.05
N GLN A 281 -0.08 -3.98 -25.05
CA GLN A 281 -0.64 -3.09 -26.07
C GLN A 281 -0.48 -1.61 -25.68
N TYR A 282 -0.82 -1.27 -24.45
CA TYR A 282 -0.89 0.14 -24.01
C TYR A 282 0.11 0.49 -22.90
N GLY A 283 0.84 -0.47 -22.37
CA GLY A 283 1.69 -0.27 -21.20
C GLY A 283 0.94 -0.17 -19.88
N GLY A 284 1.68 -0.06 -18.79
CA GLY A 284 1.13 0.00 -17.43
C GLY A 284 0.58 -1.34 -16.93
N ILE A 285 0.33 -1.41 -15.61
CA ILE A 285 -0.21 -2.59 -14.93
C ILE A 285 -1.74 -2.54 -14.94
N ILE A 286 -2.36 -3.61 -15.40
CA ILE A 286 -3.82 -3.82 -15.45
C ILE A 286 -4.34 -4.16 -14.04
N ASN A 287 -5.58 -3.77 -13.75
CA ASN A 287 -6.19 -3.93 -12.43
C ASN A 287 -6.44 -5.42 -12.07
N PHE A 288 -7.12 -6.19 -12.92
CA PHE A 288 -7.44 -7.60 -12.66
C PHE A 288 -7.20 -8.49 -13.89
N ARG A 289 -6.88 -9.76 -13.61
CA ARG A 289 -6.78 -10.83 -14.60
C ARG A 289 -7.48 -12.09 -14.08
N ASP A 290 -7.83 -12.99 -14.98
CA ASP A 290 -8.31 -14.34 -14.67
C ASP A 290 -7.18 -15.34 -14.99
N CYS A 291 -6.85 -16.24 -14.06
CA CYS A 291 -5.71 -17.18 -14.21
C CYS A 291 -5.89 -18.17 -15.37
N LYS A 292 -7.11 -18.31 -15.92
CA LYS A 292 -7.43 -19.07 -17.12
C LYS A 292 -7.63 -18.19 -18.37
N ASN A 293 -7.30 -16.88 -18.28
CA ASN A 293 -7.54 -15.89 -19.33
C ASN A 293 -9.03 -15.77 -19.76
N LEU A 294 -9.94 -16.01 -18.86
CA LEU A 294 -11.36 -15.76 -19.05
C LEU A 294 -11.69 -14.29 -18.70
N PRO A 295 -12.85 -13.76 -19.14
CA PRO A 295 -13.29 -12.44 -18.70
C PRO A 295 -13.50 -12.38 -17.19
N VAL A 296 -12.99 -11.32 -16.56
CA VAL A 296 -13.25 -11.00 -15.15
C VAL A 296 -14.59 -10.27 -15.06
N GLN A 297 -15.37 -10.51 -14.00
CA GLN A 297 -16.69 -9.86 -13.84
C GLN A 297 -16.59 -8.38 -13.45
N ASP A 298 -15.48 -7.96 -12.87
CA ASP A 298 -15.28 -6.54 -12.51
C ASP A 298 -15.11 -5.70 -13.78
N TYR A 299 -15.96 -4.68 -13.94
CA TYR A 299 -15.94 -3.80 -15.12
C TYR A 299 -14.64 -2.98 -15.23
N SER A 300 -13.93 -2.76 -14.10
CA SER A 300 -12.65 -2.05 -14.06
C SER A 300 -11.44 -2.96 -14.34
N GLN A 301 -11.66 -4.20 -14.76
CA GLN A 301 -10.62 -5.22 -14.88
C GLN A 301 -9.39 -4.78 -15.68
N ASP A 302 -9.57 -4.05 -16.76
CA ASP A 302 -8.50 -3.62 -17.65
C ASP A 302 -8.09 -2.16 -17.47
N MET A 303 -8.70 -1.45 -16.51
CA MET A 303 -8.32 -0.09 -16.18
C MET A 303 -6.90 -0.03 -15.57
N LYS A 304 -6.33 1.16 -15.58
CA LYS A 304 -5.05 1.46 -14.96
C LYS A 304 -5.30 2.33 -13.72
N PHE A 305 -5.10 1.75 -12.55
CA PHE A 305 -5.15 2.48 -11.29
C PHE A 305 -3.74 2.97 -10.92
N TRP A 306 -3.65 4.06 -10.17
CA TRP A 306 -2.39 4.69 -9.76
C TRP A 306 -1.53 3.75 -8.91
N TRP A 307 -2.15 3.04 -7.97
CA TRP A 307 -1.44 2.28 -6.95
C TRP A 307 -0.69 1.05 -7.49
N PRO A 308 -1.19 0.23 -8.43
CA PRO A 308 -0.39 -0.86 -8.98
C PRO A 308 0.87 -0.39 -9.69
N GLN A 309 0.83 0.79 -10.31
CA GLN A 309 2.00 1.38 -10.95
C GLN A 309 3.03 1.78 -9.87
N CYS A 310 2.59 2.45 -8.81
CA CYS A 310 3.44 2.83 -7.67
C CYS A 310 4.13 1.61 -7.05
N GLU A 311 3.38 0.54 -6.79
CA GLU A 311 3.93 -0.68 -6.19
C GLU A 311 4.94 -1.36 -7.11
N THR A 312 4.72 -1.30 -8.43
CA THR A 312 5.63 -1.88 -9.42
C THR A 312 6.96 -1.12 -9.49
N ILE A 313 6.93 0.20 -9.38
CA ILE A 313 8.14 1.04 -9.30
C ILE A 313 8.99 0.62 -8.10
N ILE A 314 8.38 0.51 -6.90
CA ILE A 314 9.05 0.09 -5.67
C ILE A 314 9.65 -1.32 -5.82
N ALA A 315 8.83 -2.28 -6.25
CA ALA A 315 9.23 -3.68 -6.36
C ALA A 315 10.39 -3.88 -7.35
N SER A 316 10.40 -3.15 -8.46
CA SER A 316 11.47 -3.21 -9.46
C SER A 316 12.80 -2.72 -8.89
N LEU A 317 12.80 -1.64 -8.11
CA LEU A 317 14.02 -1.14 -7.45
C LEU A 317 14.53 -2.10 -6.36
N TYR A 318 13.63 -2.68 -5.55
CA TYR A 318 14.03 -3.73 -4.58
C TYR A 318 14.66 -4.94 -5.26
N ALA A 319 14.03 -5.42 -6.33
CA ALA A 319 14.55 -6.58 -7.07
C ALA A 319 15.91 -6.28 -7.69
N TYR A 320 16.11 -5.07 -8.26
CA TYR A 320 17.42 -4.67 -8.77
C TYR A 320 18.47 -4.56 -7.65
N LEU A 321 18.13 -3.92 -6.54
CA LEU A 321 19.04 -3.75 -5.40
C LEU A 321 19.56 -5.10 -4.88
N GLY A 322 18.69 -6.11 -4.81
CA GLY A 322 19.03 -7.43 -4.28
C GLY A 322 19.69 -8.36 -5.29
N THR A 323 19.30 -8.32 -6.58
CA THR A 323 19.81 -9.23 -7.61
C THR A 323 20.98 -8.65 -8.43
N GLY A 324 20.97 -7.34 -8.67
CA GLY A 324 21.84 -6.69 -9.68
C GLY A 324 21.42 -6.97 -11.13
N ASP A 325 20.29 -7.66 -11.38
CA ASP A 325 19.84 -8.01 -12.73
C ASP A 325 19.19 -6.82 -13.43
N GLU A 326 19.76 -6.41 -14.56
CA GLU A 326 19.33 -5.26 -15.36
C GLU A 326 17.89 -5.37 -15.88
N LYS A 327 17.30 -6.57 -15.91
CA LYS A 327 15.88 -6.72 -16.29
C LYS A 327 14.95 -5.95 -15.36
N TYR A 328 15.32 -5.76 -14.10
CA TYR A 328 14.51 -5.00 -13.14
C TYR A 328 14.68 -3.49 -13.30
N LEU A 329 15.85 -3.03 -13.75
CA LEU A 329 16.02 -1.65 -14.22
C LEU A 329 15.19 -1.36 -15.46
N TYR A 330 15.18 -2.28 -16.42
CA TYR A 330 14.33 -2.17 -17.61
C TYR A 330 12.85 -2.10 -17.23
N ARG A 331 12.39 -2.94 -16.29
CA ARG A 331 11.00 -2.87 -15.79
C ARG A 331 10.71 -1.55 -15.08
N HIS A 332 11.65 -1.09 -14.25
CA HIS A 332 11.54 0.21 -13.59
C HIS A 332 11.43 1.37 -14.59
N GLU A 333 12.25 1.37 -15.63
CA GLU A 333 12.18 2.35 -16.70
C GLU A 333 10.80 2.33 -17.40
N ARG A 334 10.37 1.16 -17.82
CA ARG A 334 9.08 0.98 -18.53
C ARG A 334 7.88 1.43 -17.72
N ILE A 335 7.83 1.05 -16.46
CA ILE A 335 6.69 1.42 -15.60
C ILE A 335 6.74 2.90 -15.20
N SER A 336 7.94 3.43 -14.91
CA SER A 336 8.09 4.83 -14.51
C SER A 336 7.77 5.78 -15.67
N GLU A 337 8.32 5.55 -16.87
CA GLU A 337 8.01 6.33 -18.06
C GLU A 337 6.52 6.34 -18.36
N TRP A 338 5.89 5.16 -18.34
CA TRP A 338 4.45 5.07 -18.60
C TRP A 338 3.63 5.80 -17.54
N THR A 339 3.97 5.64 -16.27
CA THR A 339 3.27 6.23 -15.13
C THR A 339 3.35 7.75 -15.16
N TYR A 340 4.56 8.29 -15.32
CA TYR A 340 4.79 9.74 -15.34
C TYR A 340 4.25 10.42 -16.62
N ALA A 341 4.04 9.67 -17.69
CA ALA A 341 3.40 10.19 -18.91
C ALA A 341 1.87 10.31 -18.79
N HIS A 342 1.21 9.59 -17.84
CA HIS A 342 -0.25 9.48 -17.84
C HIS A 342 -0.94 9.96 -16.56
N PHE A 343 -0.32 9.80 -15.39
CA PHE A 343 -0.97 10.10 -14.11
C PHE A 343 -0.80 11.53 -13.58
N PRO A 344 0.38 12.18 -13.68
CA PRO A 344 0.56 13.53 -13.15
C PRO A 344 -0.37 14.55 -13.84
N ASP A 345 -0.92 15.47 -13.06
CA ASP A 345 -1.69 16.60 -13.57
C ASP A 345 -0.85 17.88 -13.51
N ALA A 346 -0.36 18.32 -14.65
CA ALA A 346 0.52 19.48 -14.74
C ALA A 346 -0.21 20.81 -14.44
N GLU A 347 -1.54 20.84 -14.48
CA GLU A 347 -2.32 22.06 -14.25
C GLU A 347 -2.61 22.29 -12.76
N TYR A 348 -3.02 21.23 -12.03
CA TYR A 348 -3.48 21.36 -10.64
C TYR A 348 -2.59 20.60 -9.64
N GLY A 349 -1.54 19.94 -10.09
CA GLY A 349 -0.72 19.10 -9.25
C GLY A 349 -1.37 17.76 -8.87
N GLU A 350 -0.70 16.99 -8.05
CA GLU A 350 -1.08 15.62 -7.69
C GLU A 350 -1.33 14.74 -8.95
N TRP A 351 -1.70 13.49 -8.76
CA TRP A 351 -1.94 12.54 -9.84
C TRP A 351 -3.43 12.19 -9.95
N TYR A 352 -3.90 11.90 -11.17
CA TYR A 352 -5.17 11.20 -11.35
C TYR A 352 -5.10 9.81 -10.70
N GLY A 353 -6.27 9.26 -10.34
CA GLY A 353 -6.31 7.93 -9.71
C GLY A 353 -6.66 6.82 -10.69
N TYR A 354 -7.51 7.12 -11.65
CA TYR A 354 -8.18 6.13 -12.47
C TYR A 354 -8.10 6.51 -13.94
N LEU A 355 -7.45 5.63 -14.71
CA LEU A 355 -7.33 5.78 -16.16
C LEU A 355 -8.03 4.62 -16.86
N HIS A 356 -8.57 4.89 -18.03
CA HIS A 356 -8.95 3.83 -18.96
C HIS A 356 -7.72 3.02 -19.38
N ARG A 357 -7.95 1.86 -19.99
CA ARG A 357 -6.87 0.97 -20.41
C ARG A 357 -5.81 1.66 -21.30
N ASN A 358 -6.24 2.56 -22.18
CA ASN A 358 -5.37 3.32 -23.09
C ASN A 358 -4.63 4.50 -22.45
N GLY A 359 -4.77 4.73 -21.15
CA GLY A 359 -4.11 5.81 -20.41
C GLY A 359 -4.90 7.13 -20.36
N THR A 360 -6.09 7.22 -20.97
CA THR A 360 -6.92 8.44 -20.85
C THR A 360 -7.59 8.49 -19.47
N VAL A 361 -7.80 9.72 -18.95
CA VAL A 361 -8.39 9.92 -17.61
C VAL A 361 -9.83 9.42 -17.57
N ALA A 362 -10.14 8.51 -16.66
CA ALA A 362 -11.48 7.98 -16.42
C ALA A 362 -12.22 8.77 -15.33
N GLN A 363 -11.49 9.24 -14.30
CA GLN A 363 -12.04 10.07 -13.22
C GLN A 363 -11.06 11.21 -12.91
N PRO A 364 -11.48 12.47 -13.01
CA PRO A 364 -10.59 13.62 -12.85
C PRO A 364 -10.29 13.97 -11.37
N ALA A 365 -11.14 13.56 -10.41
CA ALA A 365 -10.95 13.88 -9.00
C ALA A 365 -9.60 13.36 -8.46
N LYS A 366 -8.97 14.15 -7.60
CA LYS A 366 -7.66 13.80 -7.00
C LYS A 366 -7.78 12.77 -5.89
N GLY A 367 -8.95 12.67 -5.27
CA GLY A 367 -9.17 11.68 -4.24
C GLY A 367 -10.64 11.35 -4.00
N ASN A 368 -10.85 10.27 -3.26
CA ASN A 368 -12.15 9.76 -2.82
C ASN A 368 -11.97 8.89 -1.56
N LEU A 369 -12.98 8.13 -1.15
CA LEU A 369 -12.86 7.23 0.03
C LEU A 369 -11.81 6.11 -0.15
N PHE A 370 -11.29 5.88 -1.38
CA PHE A 370 -10.33 4.81 -1.71
C PHE A 370 -9.02 5.32 -2.29
N LYS A 371 -8.95 6.57 -2.75
CA LYS A 371 -7.74 7.25 -3.21
C LYS A 371 -7.46 8.49 -2.36
N GLY A 372 -6.21 8.64 -1.94
CA GLY A 372 -5.71 9.74 -1.15
C GLY A 372 -4.20 9.65 -0.96
N PRO A 373 -3.62 10.41 -0.01
CA PRO A 373 -2.18 10.53 0.19
C PRO A 373 -1.55 9.26 0.81
N PHE A 374 -1.29 8.25 -0.01
CA PHE A 374 -0.63 7.04 0.48
C PHE A 374 0.31 6.40 -0.57
N HIS A 375 -0.22 5.73 -1.60
CA HIS A 375 0.62 4.98 -2.53
C HIS A 375 1.62 5.85 -3.29
N ILE A 376 1.19 7.04 -3.75
CA ILE A 376 2.07 7.96 -4.49
C ILE A 376 3.21 8.48 -3.59
N PRO A 377 2.94 9.15 -2.45
CA PRO A 377 4.03 9.61 -1.59
C PRO A 377 4.83 8.46 -0.98
N ARG A 378 4.22 7.31 -0.64
CA ARG A 378 4.95 6.11 -0.18
C ARG A 378 5.94 5.63 -1.26
N MET A 379 5.48 5.57 -2.51
CA MET A 379 6.32 5.18 -3.64
C MET A 379 7.51 6.14 -3.79
N MET A 380 7.27 7.44 -3.76
CA MET A 380 8.33 8.44 -3.92
C MET A 380 9.36 8.36 -2.78
N ILE A 381 8.91 8.27 -1.53
CA ILE A 381 9.81 8.14 -0.37
C ILE A 381 10.62 6.85 -0.45
N LYS A 382 9.94 5.72 -0.65
CA LYS A 382 10.56 4.39 -0.69
C LYS A 382 11.54 4.27 -1.86
N SER A 383 11.15 4.75 -3.05
CA SER A 383 11.99 4.72 -4.24
C SER A 383 13.20 5.63 -4.10
N TYR A 384 13.03 6.83 -3.52
CA TYR A 384 14.17 7.70 -3.18
C TYR A 384 15.19 6.98 -2.29
N MET A 385 14.72 6.37 -1.19
CA MET A 385 15.59 5.62 -0.28
C MET A 385 16.32 4.47 -0.99
N LEU A 386 15.61 3.69 -1.81
CA LEU A 386 16.20 2.59 -2.59
C LEU A 386 17.22 3.09 -3.60
N CYS A 387 16.94 4.19 -4.29
CA CYS A 387 17.90 4.83 -5.20
C CYS A 387 19.18 5.25 -4.46
N GLN A 388 19.05 5.85 -3.27
CA GLN A 388 20.23 6.21 -2.45
C GLN A 388 21.06 4.98 -2.05
N GLU A 389 20.41 3.86 -1.71
CA GLU A 389 21.11 2.61 -1.40
C GLU A 389 21.81 2.02 -2.65
N ILE A 390 21.15 2.05 -3.80
CA ILE A 390 21.72 1.59 -5.07
C ILE A 390 22.95 2.45 -5.43
N LEU A 391 22.84 3.79 -5.35
CA LEU A 391 23.94 4.71 -5.61
C LEU A 391 25.13 4.45 -4.70
N LYS A 392 24.88 4.22 -3.41
CA LYS A 392 25.93 3.85 -2.44
C LYS A 392 26.61 2.53 -2.78
N LYS A 393 25.89 1.57 -3.36
CA LYS A 393 26.43 0.27 -3.79
C LYS A 393 27.25 0.37 -5.08
N LEU A 394 26.92 1.35 -5.94
CA LEU A 394 27.62 1.60 -7.19
C LEU A 394 28.90 2.46 -7.02
N GLY A 395 29.14 3.00 -5.85
CA GLY A 395 30.33 3.82 -5.53
C GLY A 395 30.15 5.24 -5.84
#